data_91f1836f125903a367e61b6d1a416334
#
_entry.id   91f1836f125903a367e61b6d1a416334
#
_cell.length_a   1.000
_cell.length_b   1.000
_cell.length_c   1.000
_cell.angle_alpha   90.00
_cell.angle_beta   90.00
_cell.angle_gamma   90.00
#
_symmetry.space_group_name_H-M   'P 1'
#
loop_
_entity.id
_entity.type
_entity.pdbx_description
1 polymer ?
#
loop_
_entity_poly.entity_id
_entity_poly.type
_entity_poly.pdbx_seq_one_letter_code
_entity_poly.pdbx_strand_id
1 'polypeptide(L)'
;QQQVDYILLMPLCVTGWDSVLQEAKAAGIPVILVDRVIETEDDSLYTAHVGSDFRWEGEQAVAWLEETFREAPGPVNILHIRGTLDTSAQLGRSNALEEAVAQHESWSFLAQLDGDFTQAKTYEVTTQWLDSQPQRPDIHAVYCENDNTALGAIQALEERDYLCGPEGIRVISFDATRQGLDYCLEGKISLEVECDPLVGPQVERIIQILERGDVPDKHYYTRERLFTPEDLTREFIDQRPY
;
A
#
# COMPACT_ATOMS: atom_id res chain seq x y z
N GLN A 1 10.02 -17.20 -27.05
CA GLN A 1 10.83 -18.44 -27.15
C GLN A 1 10.18 -19.61 -26.38
N GLN A 2 9.37 -19.34 -25.33
CA GLN A 2 8.68 -20.37 -24.54
C GLN A 2 7.30 -20.75 -25.11
N GLN A 3 6.83 -20.07 -26.16
CA GLN A 3 5.53 -20.33 -26.81
C GLN A 3 4.36 -20.31 -25.79
N VAL A 4 4.33 -19.29 -24.93
CA VAL A 4 3.23 -19.08 -23.97
C VAL A 4 2.03 -18.43 -24.66
N ASP A 5 0.84 -18.72 -24.18
CA ASP A 5 -0.40 -18.15 -24.71
C ASP A 5 -0.74 -16.81 -24.06
N TYR A 6 -0.32 -16.59 -22.82
CA TYR A 6 -0.54 -15.38 -22.02
C TYR A 6 0.70 -15.01 -21.21
N ILE A 7 0.85 -13.73 -20.89
CA ILE A 7 1.85 -13.24 -19.94
C ILE A 7 1.09 -12.58 -18.78
N LEU A 8 1.33 -13.07 -17.56
CA LEU A 8 0.95 -12.37 -16.33
C LEU A 8 2.16 -11.60 -15.85
N LEU A 9 2.06 -10.28 -15.81
CA LEU A 9 3.16 -9.38 -15.46
C LEU A 9 2.83 -8.62 -14.19
N MET A 10 3.66 -8.79 -13.16
CA MET A 10 3.70 -7.94 -11.97
C MET A 10 4.89 -6.99 -12.10
N PRO A 11 4.70 -5.73 -12.52
CA PRO A 11 5.80 -4.81 -12.75
C PRO A 11 6.40 -4.32 -11.43
N LEU A 12 7.73 -4.20 -11.38
CA LEU A 12 8.39 -3.63 -10.21
C LEU A 12 8.26 -2.10 -10.17
N CYS A 13 8.46 -1.44 -11.31
CA CYS A 13 8.38 0.02 -11.46
C CYS A 13 7.32 0.38 -12.51
N VAL A 14 6.87 1.63 -12.49
CA VAL A 14 5.79 2.07 -13.40
C VAL A 14 6.28 2.31 -14.83
N THR A 15 7.55 2.57 -15.06
CA THR A 15 8.09 2.94 -16.38
C THR A 15 9.08 1.91 -16.95
N GLY A 16 9.40 2.05 -18.26
CA GLY A 16 10.44 1.26 -18.94
C GLY A 16 9.96 -0.04 -19.58
N TRP A 17 8.64 -0.27 -19.63
CA TRP A 17 8.05 -1.52 -20.11
C TRP A 17 7.69 -1.51 -21.60
N ASP A 18 7.60 -0.34 -22.25
CA ASP A 18 7.04 -0.18 -23.59
C ASP A 18 7.70 -1.09 -24.63
N SER A 19 9.02 -1.19 -24.66
CA SER A 19 9.73 -1.98 -25.67
C SER A 19 9.43 -3.48 -25.57
N VAL A 20 9.45 -4.03 -24.34
CA VAL A 20 9.18 -5.47 -24.13
C VAL A 20 7.70 -5.81 -24.33
N LEU A 21 6.81 -4.87 -24.01
CA LEU A 21 5.38 -5.03 -24.24
C LEU A 21 5.03 -4.91 -25.74
N GLN A 22 5.74 -4.07 -26.49
CA GLN A 22 5.65 -4.04 -27.97
C GLN A 22 6.06 -5.37 -28.60
N GLU A 23 7.11 -6.03 -28.08
CA GLU A 23 7.51 -7.36 -28.52
C GLU A 23 6.42 -8.41 -28.25
N ALA A 24 5.81 -8.39 -27.06
CA ALA A 24 4.70 -9.29 -26.73
C ALA A 24 3.50 -9.05 -27.67
N LYS A 25 3.13 -7.78 -27.88
CA LYS A 25 2.06 -7.38 -28.79
C LYS A 25 2.32 -7.81 -30.23
N ALA A 26 3.56 -7.64 -30.73
CA ALA A 26 3.96 -8.06 -32.07
C ALA A 26 3.93 -9.59 -32.23
N ALA A 27 4.16 -10.32 -31.15
CA ALA A 27 4.03 -11.79 -31.12
C ALA A 27 2.58 -12.28 -30.95
N GLY A 28 1.62 -11.36 -30.80
CA GLY A 28 0.22 -11.69 -30.56
C GLY A 28 -0.08 -12.30 -29.18
N ILE A 29 0.79 -12.07 -28.19
CA ILE A 29 0.65 -12.64 -26.85
C ILE A 29 0.01 -11.57 -25.93
N PRO A 30 -1.22 -11.78 -25.43
CA PRO A 30 -1.86 -10.87 -24.49
C PRO A 30 -1.09 -10.78 -23.17
N VAL A 31 -0.95 -9.55 -22.65
CA VAL A 31 -0.32 -9.29 -21.36
C VAL A 31 -1.40 -8.82 -20.37
N ILE A 32 -1.50 -9.50 -19.24
CA ILE A 32 -2.36 -9.11 -18.11
C ILE A 32 -1.45 -8.59 -17.00
N LEU A 33 -1.61 -7.33 -16.63
CA LEU A 33 -0.95 -6.78 -15.47
C LEU A 33 -1.63 -7.28 -14.20
N VAL A 34 -0.83 -7.68 -13.23
CA VAL A 34 -1.31 -8.20 -11.94
C VAL A 34 -0.72 -7.38 -10.82
N ASP A 35 -1.55 -7.01 -9.84
CA ASP A 35 -1.19 -6.19 -8.69
C ASP A 35 -0.86 -4.75 -9.13
N ARG A 36 0.35 -4.49 -9.58
CA ARG A 36 0.86 -3.17 -9.95
C ARG A 36 0.54 -2.80 -11.40
N VAL A 37 0.41 -1.50 -11.63
CA VAL A 37 0.21 -0.92 -12.97
C VAL A 37 1.49 -0.29 -13.49
N ILE A 38 1.48 0.00 -14.80
CA ILE A 38 2.54 0.74 -15.48
C ILE A 38 2.01 2.07 -16.00
N GLU A 39 2.92 3.01 -16.23
CA GLU A 39 2.67 4.24 -16.97
C GLU A 39 3.13 4.04 -18.42
N THR A 40 2.22 4.22 -19.36
CA THR A 40 2.48 4.15 -20.79
C THR A 40 1.54 5.09 -21.52
N GLU A 41 2.02 5.66 -22.65
CA GLU A 41 1.17 6.45 -23.55
C GLU A 41 0.33 5.58 -24.50
N ASP A 42 0.65 4.29 -24.63
CA ASP A 42 -0.06 3.32 -25.46
C ASP A 42 -0.74 2.24 -24.61
N ASP A 43 -1.96 2.51 -24.20
CA ASP A 43 -2.78 1.55 -23.42
C ASP A 43 -3.00 0.21 -24.11
N SER A 44 -2.74 0.10 -25.42
CA SER A 44 -2.86 -1.16 -26.15
C SER A 44 -1.70 -2.12 -25.93
N LEU A 45 -0.67 -1.73 -25.17
CA LEU A 45 0.49 -2.57 -24.85
C LEU A 45 0.18 -3.67 -23.83
N TYR A 46 -0.88 -3.52 -23.05
CA TYR A 46 -1.37 -4.58 -22.18
C TYR A 46 -2.88 -4.75 -22.35
N THR A 47 -3.35 -5.96 -22.11
CA THR A 47 -4.76 -6.33 -22.36
C THR A 47 -5.67 -5.85 -21.23
N ALA A 48 -5.32 -6.16 -20.00
CA ALA A 48 -6.08 -5.80 -18.82
C ALA A 48 -5.16 -5.69 -17.58
N HIS A 49 -5.65 -5.05 -16.54
CA HIS A 49 -5.06 -5.01 -15.20
C HIS A 49 -6.02 -5.63 -14.19
N VAL A 50 -5.47 -6.38 -13.24
CA VAL A 50 -6.17 -6.93 -12.07
C VAL A 50 -5.38 -6.62 -10.82
N GLY A 51 -5.97 -5.93 -9.86
CA GLY A 51 -5.30 -5.58 -8.61
C GLY A 51 -6.06 -4.52 -7.82
N SER A 52 -5.37 -3.93 -6.88
CA SER A 52 -5.86 -2.86 -6.03
C SER A 52 -5.90 -1.51 -6.73
N ASP A 53 -6.79 -0.63 -6.27
CA ASP A 53 -6.72 0.80 -6.56
C ASP A 53 -5.90 1.49 -5.46
N PHE A 54 -4.59 1.54 -5.64
CA PHE A 54 -3.67 2.09 -4.65
C PHE A 54 -3.93 3.57 -4.34
N ARG A 55 -4.51 4.30 -5.29
CA ARG A 55 -4.92 5.69 -5.03
C ARG A 55 -6.12 5.74 -4.08
N TRP A 56 -7.12 4.89 -4.32
CA TRP A 56 -8.26 4.76 -3.44
C TRP A 56 -7.84 4.32 -2.04
N GLU A 57 -6.93 3.34 -1.91
CA GLU A 57 -6.38 2.92 -0.61
C GLU A 57 -5.79 4.11 0.17
N GLY A 58 -4.95 4.91 -0.49
CA GLY A 58 -4.36 6.11 0.10
C GLY A 58 -5.41 7.14 0.50
N GLU A 59 -6.43 7.37 -0.33
CA GLU A 59 -7.55 8.30 -0.04
C GLU A 59 -8.37 7.82 1.17
N GLN A 60 -8.59 6.52 1.33
CA GLN A 60 -9.28 5.98 2.50
C GLN A 60 -8.47 6.19 3.78
N ALA A 61 -7.16 5.95 3.73
CA ALA A 61 -6.27 6.20 4.86
C ALA A 61 -6.24 7.68 5.26
N VAL A 62 -6.19 8.58 4.28
CA VAL A 62 -6.27 10.03 4.49
C VAL A 62 -7.60 10.44 5.11
N ALA A 63 -8.72 9.95 4.57
CA ALA A 63 -10.06 10.26 5.10
C ALA A 63 -10.19 9.83 6.58
N TRP A 64 -9.61 8.69 6.93
CA TRP A 64 -9.57 8.23 8.32
C TRP A 64 -8.69 9.12 9.21
N LEU A 65 -7.53 9.58 8.71
CA LEU A 65 -6.68 10.54 9.44
C LEU A 65 -7.38 11.88 9.66
N GLU A 66 -8.08 12.40 8.63
CA GLU A 66 -8.85 13.64 8.72
C GLU A 66 -9.95 13.55 9.78
N GLU A 67 -10.65 12.42 9.84
CA GLU A 67 -11.65 12.17 10.87
C GLU A 67 -11.02 12.10 12.27
N THR A 68 -9.91 11.34 12.39
CA THR A 68 -9.20 11.11 13.64
C THR A 68 -8.65 12.41 14.23
N PHE A 69 -8.14 13.30 13.40
CA PHE A 69 -7.52 14.57 13.85
C PHE A 69 -8.40 15.79 13.59
N ARG A 70 -9.68 15.62 13.27
CA ARG A 70 -10.63 16.73 13.01
C ARG A 70 -10.65 17.78 14.10
N GLU A 71 -10.62 17.39 15.35
CA GLU A 71 -10.69 18.27 16.53
C GLU A 71 -9.33 18.41 17.24
N ALA A 72 -8.23 18.05 16.57
CA ALA A 72 -6.91 18.18 17.17
C ALA A 72 -6.60 19.66 17.49
N PRO A 73 -6.21 19.97 18.73
CA PRO A 73 -6.03 21.38 19.15
C PRO A 73 -4.74 22.02 18.63
N GLY A 74 -3.92 21.30 17.91
CA GLY A 74 -2.58 21.72 17.46
C GLY A 74 -2.13 21.06 16.16
N PRO A 75 -0.84 21.13 15.85
CA PRO A 75 -0.29 20.53 14.65
C PRO A 75 -0.40 19.01 14.69
N VAL A 76 -0.53 18.41 13.50
CA VAL A 76 -0.47 16.96 13.31
C VAL A 76 0.86 16.64 12.61
N ASN A 77 1.76 16.04 13.35
CA ASN A 77 3.09 15.67 12.90
C ASN A 77 3.09 14.21 12.42
N ILE A 78 3.41 13.98 11.17
CA ILE A 78 3.33 12.67 10.51
C ILE A 78 4.73 12.19 10.19
N LEU A 79 5.04 10.96 10.59
CA LEU A 79 6.19 10.21 10.08
C LEU A 79 5.69 9.32 8.95
N HIS A 80 6.22 9.52 7.74
CA HIS A 80 5.84 8.76 6.57
C HIS A 80 6.90 7.70 6.23
N ILE A 81 6.51 6.43 6.22
CA ILE A 81 7.38 5.31 5.85
C ILE A 81 6.93 4.79 4.49
N ARG A 82 7.72 5.11 3.47
CA ARG A 82 7.43 4.77 2.09
C ARG A 82 7.84 3.35 1.75
N GLY A 83 7.13 2.76 0.80
CA GLY A 83 7.51 1.51 0.16
C GLY A 83 8.67 1.67 -0.84
N THR A 84 8.81 0.69 -1.73
CA THR A 84 9.79 0.77 -2.82
C THR A 84 9.39 1.86 -3.79
N LEU A 85 10.26 2.84 -3.96
CA LEU A 85 10.01 4.02 -4.79
C LEU A 85 9.72 3.63 -6.25
N ASP A 86 8.94 4.47 -6.93
CA ASP A 86 8.53 4.30 -8.32
C ASP A 86 7.69 3.04 -8.60
N THR A 87 7.11 2.42 -7.57
CA THR A 87 6.06 1.42 -7.72
C THR A 87 4.68 2.09 -7.70
N SER A 88 3.71 1.55 -8.44
CA SER A 88 2.36 2.13 -8.45
C SER A 88 1.69 2.10 -7.07
N ALA A 89 2.01 1.10 -6.23
CA ALA A 89 1.52 1.02 -4.85
C ALA A 89 2.05 2.18 -4.00
N GLN A 90 3.38 2.41 -4.02
CA GLN A 90 3.99 3.53 -3.30
C GLN A 90 3.45 4.87 -3.82
N LEU A 91 3.41 5.07 -5.14
CA LEU A 91 2.93 6.32 -5.74
C LEU A 91 1.47 6.61 -5.37
N GLY A 92 0.59 5.61 -5.45
CA GLY A 92 -0.83 5.79 -5.10
C GLY A 92 -1.04 6.18 -3.64
N ARG A 93 -0.41 5.44 -2.71
CA ARG A 93 -0.51 5.66 -1.26
C ARG A 93 0.17 6.97 -0.84
N SER A 94 1.40 7.24 -1.35
CA SER A 94 2.15 8.47 -1.06
C SER A 94 1.42 9.72 -1.56
N ASN A 95 1.00 9.75 -2.83
CA ASN A 95 0.42 10.95 -3.42
C ASN A 95 -0.85 11.38 -2.70
N ALA A 96 -1.68 10.45 -2.23
CA ALA A 96 -2.87 10.76 -1.46
C ALA A 96 -2.51 11.49 -0.15
N LEU A 97 -1.52 10.99 0.58
CA LEU A 97 -1.07 11.62 1.84
C LEU A 97 -0.38 12.97 1.58
N GLU A 98 0.48 13.06 0.58
CA GLU A 98 1.22 14.30 0.25
C GLU A 98 0.28 15.42 -0.15
N GLU A 99 -0.75 15.12 -0.95
CA GLU A 99 -1.79 16.08 -1.31
C GLU A 99 -2.59 16.54 -0.09
N ALA A 100 -2.93 15.64 0.83
CA ALA A 100 -3.63 15.98 2.06
C ALA A 100 -2.77 16.89 2.96
N VAL A 101 -1.51 16.54 3.18
CA VAL A 101 -0.58 17.38 3.97
C VAL A 101 -0.41 18.76 3.34
N ALA A 102 -0.38 18.86 2.01
CA ALA A 102 -0.31 20.16 1.32
C ALA A 102 -1.58 21.01 1.46
N GLN A 103 -2.74 20.39 1.72
CA GLN A 103 -4.03 21.09 1.90
C GLN A 103 -4.34 21.46 3.35
N HIS A 104 -3.74 20.76 4.33
CA HIS A 104 -3.95 21.00 5.76
C HIS A 104 -2.82 21.83 6.35
N GLU A 105 -3.07 23.12 6.66
CA GLU A 105 -2.06 24.01 7.25
C GLU A 105 -1.48 23.52 8.59
N SER A 106 -2.24 22.70 9.32
CA SER A 106 -1.82 22.12 10.61
C SER A 106 -1.05 20.80 10.46
N TRP A 107 -0.99 20.20 9.27
CA TRP A 107 -0.30 18.93 9.05
C TRP A 107 1.11 19.15 8.53
N SER A 108 2.04 18.32 9.00
CA SER A 108 3.42 18.38 8.53
C SER A 108 4.10 17.02 8.58
N PHE A 109 5.00 16.77 7.63
CA PHE A 109 5.91 15.64 7.71
C PHE A 109 7.07 15.96 8.66
N LEU A 110 7.31 15.07 9.64
CA LEU A 110 8.55 15.06 10.41
C LEU A 110 9.71 14.52 9.57
N ALA A 111 9.43 13.46 8.83
CA ALA A 111 10.32 12.85 7.85
C ALA A 111 9.53 11.97 6.88
N GLN A 112 10.12 11.70 5.72
CA GLN A 112 9.71 10.64 4.79
C GLN A 112 10.89 9.68 4.66
N LEU A 113 10.72 8.43 5.10
CA LEU A 113 11.76 7.42 5.17
C LEU A 113 11.46 6.27 4.19
N ASP A 114 12.48 5.76 3.51
CA ASP A 114 12.33 4.68 2.54
C ASP A 114 12.53 3.31 3.21
N GLY A 115 11.42 2.63 3.45
CA GLY A 115 11.37 1.31 4.10
C GLY A 115 11.39 0.14 3.12
N ASP A 116 11.28 0.39 1.80
CA ASP A 116 11.34 -0.60 0.71
C ASP A 116 10.37 -1.77 0.89
N PHE A 117 9.19 -1.54 1.49
CA PHE A 117 8.21 -2.57 1.85
C PHE A 117 8.77 -3.69 2.74
N THR A 118 9.86 -3.44 3.48
CA THR A 118 10.47 -4.46 4.34
C THR A 118 10.57 -4.04 5.79
N GLN A 119 10.28 -4.98 6.70
CA GLN A 119 10.37 -4.74 8.15
C GLN A 119 11.79 -4.36 8.59
N ALA A 120 12.80 -5.10 8.11
CA ALA A 120 14.18 -4.89 8.54
C ALA A 120 14.71 -3.50 8.13
N LYS A 121 14.45 -3.09 6.88
CA LYS A 121 14.87 -1.77 6.38
C LYS A 121 14.16 -0.66 7.14
N THR A 122 12.85 -0.81 7.33
CA THR A 122 12.06 0.19 8.08
C THR A 122 12.54 0.34 9.52
N TYR A 123 12.78 -0.78 10.21
CA TYR A 123 13.35 -0.74 11.55
C TYR A 123 14.69 0.03 11.57
N GLU A 124 15.57 -0.26 10.62
CA GLU A 124 16.89 0.41 10.51
C GLU A 124 16.72 1.92 10.30
N VAL A 125 15.98 2.35 9.27
CA VAL A 125 15.87 3.79 8.93
C VAL A 125 15.10 4.56 9.99
N THR A 126 14.09 3.98 10.61
CA THR A 126 13.33 4.60 11.71
C THR A 126 14.19 4.76 12.95
N THR A 127 14.97 3.73 13.30
CA THR A 127 15.95 3.77 14.39
C THR A 127 16.97 4.87 14.17
N GLN A 128 17.61 4.91 12.99
CA GLN A 128 18.60 5.92 12.64
C GLN A 128 18.02 7.33 12.69
N TRP A 129 16.80 7.51 12.17
CA TRP A 129 16.13 8.80 12.21
C TRP A 129 15.84 9.24 13.64
N LEU A 130 15.25 8.38 14.49
CA LEU A 130 14.97 8.68 15.90
C LEU A 130 16.24 9.04 16.67
N ASP A 131 17.34 8.28 16.49
CA ASP A 131 18.61 8.51 17.17
C ASP A 131 19.32 9.79 16.72
N SER A 132 19.02 10.28 15.52
CA SER A 132 19.57 11.54 14.98
C SER A 132 18.88 12.79 15.52
N GLN A 133 17.73 12.64 16.19
CA GLN A 133 16.96 13.79 16.64
C GLN A 133 17.56 14.41 17.91
N PRO A 134 17.75 15.74 17.96
CA PRO A 134 18.31 16.40 19.15
C PRO A 134 17.37 16.37 20.36
N GLN A 135 16.09 16.16 20.12
CA GLN A 135 15.04 16.02 21.13
C GLN A 135 14.05 14.95 20.66
N ARG A 136 13.32 14.36 21.62
CA ARG A 136 12.29 13.37 21.31
C ARG A 136 11.22 13.99 20.40
N PRO A 137 11.02 13.48 19.17
CA PRO A 137 9.98 13.99 18.27
C PRO A 137 8.57 13.79 18.84
N ASP A 138 7.73 14.78 18.61
CA ASP A 138 6.30 14.70 18.90
C ASP A 138 5.56 14.14 17.69
N ILE A 139 5.41 12.82 17.65
CA ILE A 139 4.83 12.08 16.53
C ILE A 139 3.36 11.81 16.82
N HIS A 140 2.45 12.29 15.97
CA HIS A 140 1.01 12.06 16.09
C HIS A 140 0.53 10.86 15.28
N ALA A 141 1.09 10.70 14.07
CA ALA A 141 0.79 9.55 13.21
C ALA A 141 2.05 9.00 12.54
N VAL A 142 2.04 7.69 12.29
CA VAL A 142 2.98 7.02 11.39
C VAL A 142 2.17 6.40 10.26
N TYR A 143 2.43 6.86 9.04
CA TYR A 143 1.81 6.35 7.84
C TYR A 143 2.79 5.39 7.17
N CYS A 144 2.50 4.11 7.26
CA CYS A 144 3.33 3.02 6.76
C CYS A 144 2.68 2.41 5.53
N GLU A 145 3.36 2.39 4.39
CA GLU A 145 2.76 1.99 3.12
C GLU A 145 2.55 0.48 2.96
N ASN A 146 2.88 -0.34 3.97
CA ASN A 146 2.42 -1.72 4.12
C ASN A 146 2.68 -2.26 5.53
N ASP A 147 2.19 -3.48 5.81
CA ASP A 147 2.33 -4.14 7.11
C ASP A 147 3.78 -4.33 7.55
N ASN A 148 4.66 -4.78 6.66
CA ASN A 148 6.07 -4.96 7.00
C ASN A 148 6.72 -3.63 7.45
N THR A 149 6.37 -2.52 6.81
CA THR A 149 6.85 -1.19 7.20
C THR A 149 6.23 -0.76 8.54
N ALA A 150 4.95 -1.05 8.79
CA ALA A 150 4.33 -0.78 10.08
C ALA A 150 4.98 -1.55 11.23
N LEU A 151 5.21 -2.84 11.04
CA LEU A 151 5.88 -3.70 12.04
C LEU A 151 7.29 -3.19 12.37
N GLY A 152 8.08 -2.80 11.36
CA GLY A 152 9.42 -2.26 11.57
C GLY A 152 9.41 -0.92 12.30
N ALA A 153 8.49 -0.04 11.94
CA ALA A 153 8.33 1.26 12.58
C ALA A 153 7.86 1.13 14.04
N ILE A 154 6.83 0.31 14.30
CA ILE A 154 6.34 0.04 15.66
C ILE A 154 7.45 -0.50 16.55
N GLN A 155 8.23 -1.48 16.07
CA GLN A 155 9.35 -2.02 16.83
C GLN A 155 10.35 -0.92 17.22
N ALA A 156 10.79 -0.08 16.26
CA ALA A 156 11.74 1.00 16.52
C ALA A 156 11.22 2.06 17.50
N LEU A 157 9.91 2.34 17.44
CA LEU A 157 9.23 3.28 18.33
C LEU A 157 9.08 2.72 19.74
N GLU A 158 8.59 1.47 19.90
CA GLU A 158 8.40 0.84 21.21
C GLU A 158 9.72 0.68 21.96
N GLU A 159 10.83 0.37 21.28
CA GLU A 159 12.19 0.31 21.88
C GLU A 159 12.67 1.66 22.44
N ARG A 160 11.96 2.75 22.12
CA ARG A 160 12.22 4.13 22.60
C ARG A 160 11.07 4.69 23.42
N ASP A 161 10.29 3.79 24.03
CA ASP A 161 9.18 4.12 24.93
C ASP A 161 8.06 4.97 24.29
N TYR A 162 7.90 4.92 22.94
CA TYR A 162 6.70 5.47 22.32
C TYR A 162 5.55 4.46 22.45
N LEU A 163 4.37 4.98 22.70
CA LEU A 163 3.14 4.20 22.72
C LEU A 163 2.48 4.30 21.33
N CYS A 164 2.25 3.18 20.67
CA CYS A 164 1.45 3.10 19.44
C CYS A 164 0.00 2.74 19.78
N GLY A 165 -0.95 3.27 19.00
CA GLY A 165 -2.37 2.96 19.15
C GLY A 165 -3.23 4.10 19.66
N PRO A 166 -4.45 3.81 20.21
CA PRO A 166 -5.47 4.82 20.50
C PRO A 166 -5.07 5.93 21.47
N GLU A 167 -4.21 5.61 22.44
CA GLU A 167 -3.74 6.58 23.45
C GLU A 167 -2.37 7.17 23.11
N GLY A 168 -1.82 6.86 21.95
CA GLY A 168 -0.49 7.28 21.51
C GLY A 168 -0.46 7.64 20.03
N ILE A 169 0.59 7.17 19.35
CA ILE A 169 0.81 7.41 17.92
C ILE A 169 -0.19 6.60 17.11
N ARG A 170 -0.94 7.23 16.22
CA ARG A 170 -1.81 6.52 15.27
C ARG A 170 -0.94 5.89 14.19
N VAL A 171 -1.01 4.57 14.05
CA VAL A 171 -0.30 3.84 13.01
C VAL A 171 -1.29 3.40 11.94
N ILE A 172 -1.02 3.78 10.70
CA ILE A 172 -1.75 3.38 9.51
C ILE A 172 -0.91 2.37 8.75
N SER A 173 -1.53 1.30 8.27
CA SER A 173 -0.91 0.25 7.49
C SER A 173 -1.77 -0.17 6.31
N PHE A 174 -1.18 -0.88 5.37
CA PHE A 174 -1.84 -1.46 4.20
C PHE A 174 -1.44 -2.93 4.06
N ASP A 175 -2.20 -3.68 3.30
CA ASP A 175 -2.18 -5.10 2.96
C ASP A 175 -3.18 -5.90 3.80
N ALA A 176 -3.31 -5.65 5.09
CA ALA A 176 -4.14 -6.39 6.05
C ALA A 176 -3.80 -7.90 6.04
N THR A 177 -2.49 -8.23 6.10
CA THR A 177 -2.02 -9.59 6.31
C THR A 177 -2.42 -10.08 7.71
N ARG A 178 -2.35 -11.39 7.95
CA ARG A 178 -2.61 -11.92 9.31
C ARG A 178 -1.79 -11.21 10.38
N GLN A 179 -0.52 -10.94 10.11
CA GLN A 179 0.36 -10.30 11.08
C GLN A 179 0.01 -8.82 11.30
N GLY A 180 -0.33 -8.08 10.24
CA GLY A 180 -0.83 -6.71 10.35
C GLY A 180 -2.12 -6.66 11.16
N LEU A 181 -3.08 -7.53 10.83
CA LEU A 181 -4.35 -7.65 11.56
C LEU A 181 -4.16 -8.08 13.03
N ASP A 182 -3.15 -8.90 13.37
CA ASP A 182 -2.82 -9.21 14.75
C ASP A 182 -2.38 -7.96 15.52
N TYR A 183 -1.52 -7.14 14.93
CA TYR A 183 -1.10 -5.87 15.53
C TYR A 183 -2.25 -4.86 15.60
N CYS A 184 -3.16 -4.89 14.64
CA CYS A 184 -4.38 -4.08 14.68
C CYS A 184 -5.30 -4.54 15.82
N LEU A 185 -5.57 -5.84 15.97
CA LEU A 185 -6.37 -6.40 17.07
C LEU A 185 -5.75 -6.10 18.44
N GLU A 186 -4.41 -6.06 18.54
CA GLU A 186 -3.69 -5.65 19.74
C GLU A 186 -3.75 -4.12 19.99
N GLY A 187 -4.31 -3.35 19.07
CA GLY A 187 -4.43 -1.91 19.15
C GLY A 187 -3.13 -1.15 18.83
N LYS A 188 -2.11 -1.80 18.28
CA LYS A 188 -0.84 -1.16 17.88
C LYS A 188 -0.93 -0.48 16.51
N ILE A 189 -1.64 -1.10 15.58
CA ILE A 189 -2.06 -0.48 14.33
C ILE A 189 -3.48 0.06 14.51
N SER A 190 -3.70 1.30 14.13
CA SER A 190 -4.97 2.01 14.33
C SER A 190 -5.93 1.85 13.14
N LEU A 191 -5.36 1.69 11.96
CA LEU A 191 -6.08 1.45 10.71
C LEU A 191 -5.28 0.51 9.81
N GLU A 192 -5.93 -0.52 9.33
CA GLU A 192 -5.50 -1.38 8.22
C GLU A 192 -6.36 -1.11 6.99
N VAL A 193 -5.74 -0.82 5.87
CA VAL A 193 -6.39 -0.75 4.56
C VAL A 193 -6.04 -2.02 3.79
N GLU A 194 -7.07 -2.82 3.45
CA GLU A 194 -6.85 -4.09 2.74
C GLU A 194 -6.29 -3.86 1.35
N CYS A 195 -5.30 -4.68 0.95
CA CYS A 195 -4.83 -4.88 -0.42
C CYS A 195 -4.95 -6.38 -0.71
N ASP A 196 -6.02 -6.80 -1.41
CA ASP A 196 -6.35 -8.22 -1.57
C ASP A 196 -5.49 -8.89 -2.66
N PRO A 197 -4.58 -9.82 -2.33
CA PRO A 197 -3.72 -10.49 -3.29
C PRO A 197 -4.41 -11.62 -4.05
N LEU A 198 -5.67 -11.95 -3.74
CA LEU A 198 -6.38 -13.10 -4.30
C LEU A 198 -7.00 -12.80 -5.67
N VAL A 199 -6.19 -12.37 -6.61
CA VAL A 199 -6.61 -11.96 -7.96
C VAL A 199 -6.81 -13.10 -8.96
N GLY A 200 -6.47 -14.33 -8.58
CA GLY A 200 -6.55 -15.51 -9.47
C GLY A 200 -7.90 -15.68 -10.17
N PRO A 201 -9.05 -15.58 -9.49
CA PRO A 201 -10.37 -15.71 -10.12
C PRO A 201 -10.65 -14.64 -11.20
N GLN A 202 -10.17 -13.41 -11.00
CA GLN A 202 -10.31 -12.35 -11.99
C GLN A 202 -9.43 -12.60 -13.21
N VAL A 203 -8.19 -13.05 -12.99
CA VAL A 203 -7.27 -13.45 -14.08
C VAL A 203 -7.90 -14.57 -14.91
N GLU A 204 -8.42 -15.63 -14.27
CA GLU A 204 -9.13 -16.71 -14.97
C GLU A 204 -10.29 -16.17 -15.80
N ARG A 205 -11.10 -15.28 -15.25
CA ARG A 205 -12.22 -14.65 -15.96
C ARG A 205 -11.78 -13.89 -17.21
N ILE A 206 -10.68 -13.13 -17.12
CA ILE A 206 -10.12 -12.39 -18.25
C ILE A 206 -9.68 -13.36 -19.35
N ILE A 207 -8.97 -14.42 -18.99
CA ILE A 207 -8.53 -15.47 -19.95
C ILE A 207 -9.75 -16.09 -20.64
N GLN A 208 -10.80 -16.43 -19.90
CA GLN A 208 -12.05 -16.98 -20.47
C GLN A 208 -12.76 -16.01 -21.43
N ILE A 209 -12.68 -14.70 -21.19
CA ILE A 209 -13.20 -13.68 -22.12
C ILE A 209 -12.39 -13.70 -23.42
N LEU A 210 -11.07 -13.71 -23.32
CA LEU A 210 -10.16 -13.75 -24.47
C LEU A 210 -10.31 -15.03 -25.30
N GLU A 211 -10.46 -16.19 -24.65
CA GLU A 211 -10.68 -17.49 -25.32
C GLU A 211 -11.98 -17.54 -26.13
N ARG A 212 -12.98 -16.71 -25.78
CA ARG A 212 -14.21 -16.57 -26.54
C ARG A 212 -14.09 -15.59 -27.72
N GLY A 213 -12.95 -14.90 -27.83
CA GLY A 213 -12.74 -13.83 -28.81
C GLY A 213 -13.37 -12.49 -28.42
N ASP A 214 -13.78 -12.35 -27.15
CA ASP A 214 -14.33 -11.12 -26.60
C ASP A 214 -13.20 -10.21 -26.06
N VAL A 215 -13.53 -8.93 -25.82
CA VAL A 215 -12.59 -7.93 -25.25
C VAL A 215 -12.91 -7.74 -23.78
N PRO A 216 -11.96 -7.98 -22.86
CA PRO A 216 -12.18 -7.71 -21.45
C PRO A 216 -12.17 -6.21 -21.14
N ASP A 217 -12.72 -5.83 -19.98
CA ASP A 217 -12.52 -4.49 -19.42
C ASP A 217 -11.03 -4.23 -19.17
N LYS A 218 -10.65 -2.95 -19.11
CA LYS A 218 -9.24 -2.57 -18.93
C LYS A 218 -8.76 -2.80 -17.50
N HIS A 219 -9.60 -2.54 -16.50
CA HIS A 219 -9.28 -2.65 -15.09
C HIS A 219 -10.30 -3.49 -14.33
N TYR A 220 -9.80 -4.40 -13.50
CA TYR A 220 -10.55 -5.24 -12.57
C TYR A 220 -10.00 -4.99 -11.17
N TYR A 221 -10.59 -4.01 -10.47
CA TYR A 221 -10.19 -3.69 -9.11
C TYR A 221 -10.75 -4.71 -8.12
N THR A 222 -9.93 -5.08 -7.14
CA THR A 222 -10.34 -5.87 -5.98
C THR A 222 -11.27 -5.05 -5.09
N ARG A 223 -12.13 -5.75 -4.34
CA ARG A 223 -12.98 -5.09 -3.33
C ARG A 223 -12.26 -5.17 -2.00
N GLU A 224 -11.87 -4.03 -1.52
CA GLU A 224 -11.06 -3.90 -0.32
C GLU A 224 -11.83 -3.26 0.82
N ARG A 225 -11.38 -3.51 2.03
CA ARG A 225 -12.02 -3.09 3.28
C ARG A 225 -11.02 -2.35 4.14
N LEU A 226 -11.56 -1.60 5.08
CA LEU A 226 -10.80 -1.00 6.15
C LEU A 226 -11.08 -1.78 7.43
N PHE A 227 -10.05 -1.92 8.28
CA PHE A 227 -10.19 -2.54 9.58
C PHE A 227 -9.57 -1.65 10.65
N THR A 228 -10.34 -1.44 11.72
CA THR A 228 -9.86 -0.89 12.98
C THR A 228 -9.85 -2.01 14.03
N PRO A 229 -9.26 -1.83 15.21
CA PRO A 229 -9.29 -2.86 16.25
C PRO A 229 -10.69 -3.39 16.58
N GLU A 230 -11.71 -2.53 16.48
CA GLU A 230 -13.10 -2.86 16.80
C GLU A 230 -13.76 -3.76 15.75
N ASP A 231 -13.23 -3.80 14.53
CA ASP A 231 -13.76 -4.62 13.43
C ASP A 231 -13.24 -6.05 13.45
N LEU A 232 -12.25 -6.34 14.30
CA LEU A 232 -11.49 -7.58 14.27
C LEU A 232 -11.84 -8.54 15.39
N THR A 233 -11.76 -9.82 15.05
CA THR A 233 -11.79 -10.93 16.03
C THR A 233 -10.68 -11.92 15.69
N ARG A 234 -10.21 -12.66 16.70
CA ARG A 234 -9.21 -13.73 16.47
C ARG A 234 -9.71 -14.73 15.41
N GLU A 235 -10.96 -15.13 15.47
CA GLU A 235 -11.55 -16.07 14.51
C GLU A 235 -11.49 -15.54 13.08
N PHE A 236 -11.76 -14.24 12.88
CA PHE A 236 -11.66 -13.61 11.55
C PHE A 236 -10.22 -13.67 11.01
N ILE A 237 -9.22 -13.34 11.85
CA ILE A 237 -7.81 -13.35 11.47
C ILE A 237 -7.33 -14.76 11.16
N ASP A 238 -7.70 -15.76 11.99
CA ASP A 238 -7.30 -17.16 11.79
C ASP A 238 -7.82 -17.75 10.47
N GLN A 239 -8.95 -17.24 9.98
CA GLN A 239 -9.55 -17.64 8.70
C GLN A 239 -9.00 -16.91 7.48
N ARG A 240 -8.19 -15.85 7.67
CA ARG A 240 -7.57 -15.14 6.53
C ARG A 240 -6.66 -16.09 5.75
N PRO A 241 -6.71 -16.06 4.41
CA PRO A 241 -5.84 -16.91 3.58
C PRO A 241 -4.41 -16.35 3.43
N TYR A 242 -4.15 -15.10 3.84
CA TYR A 242 -2.85 -14.41 3.71
C TYR A 242 -2.52 -13.51 4.90
#